data_d03e0c2c28e9b93f5daf1c59e04f3cee
#
_entry.id   d03e0c2c28e9b93f5daf1c59e04f3cee
#
_cell.length_a   1.000
_cell.length_b   1.000
_cell.length_c   1.000
_cell.angle_alpha   90.00
_cell.angle_beta   90.00
_cell.angle_gamma   90.00
#
_symmetry.space_group_name_H-M   'P 1'
#
loop_
_entity.id
_entity.type
_entity.pdbx_description
1 polymer ?
#
loop_
_entity_poly.entity_id
_entity_poly.type
_entity_poly.pdbx_seq_one_letter_code
_entity_poly.pdbx_strand_id
1 'polypeptide(L)'
;MWRRVSLNPALRLSSSVRTRLNASSRATPRVNLIVRHMTNAQWAAVSADLAHPPKHLLHQPDSPVQLLSNGSMRILQLNRERALNAIDRYMISLINVAFDEIEPSPNAATVLFRGVGRSMCAGGDVMSLVTLADKEDIVERSKSVWFFQWELMQNYRVHYLRRATTQLGHPKTYIGLWDGIIMGGGVGMTVHSTLRIASERTLFAMPETAIGYYPDVGLTYVFSRLDGGVGMYIGLTSSRLSGADAYITGLATHYVHSHAVEEMIRRIGSMPLSTAAHEENVVSAINEFATDPFMDDPSLAQKSVFLGDTRIAMDYAFTRDSIEQIIAVLEDIAQRRHDSFTGKDLAARGLSLTEEVAEWASVTHATLLSRSPRSLKVTFHAIRLAHHQTYEENMHTNIRLSTAFCDLSIGRDFHTGVMHVLGKDPVTGQRRTGVPNWEPSRLEDVSDDYIQTFFFGEASKAHRAGMQLEVPKLSNVPHTGKDREARKEREAKLRGVGPLRWNPKFNVHALPSEAELAALHEGSHPASGSYVLEPNELLDTIDKYYQHKPGVRVKVQDWLDRRQRAQKA
;
A
#
# COMPACT_ATOMS: atom_id res chain seq x y z
N MET A 1 11.60 -21.31 24.87
CA MET A 1 11.47 -20.97 26.30
C MET A 1 11.37 -19.45 26.41
N TRP A 2 10.19 -18.90 26.25
CA TRP A 2 9.94 -17.45 26.25
C TRP A 2 9.29 -17.06 27.56
N ARG A 3 9.99 -16.27 28.38
CA ARG A 3 9.46 -15.73 29.62
C ARG A 3 8.57 -14.52 29.30
N ARG A 4 7.35 -14.55 29.82
CA ARG A 4 6.44 -13.40 29.89
C ARG A 4 7.08 -12.31 30.75
N VAL A 5 7.20 -11.09 30.21
CA VAL A 5 7.49 -9.89 30.98
C VAL A 5 6.15 -9.27 31.35
N SER A 6 5.82 -9.27 32.62
CA SER A 6 4.66 -8.59 33.19
C SER A 6 4.96 -7.11 33.32
N LEU A 7 4.13 -6.28 32.72
CA LEU A 7 4.15 -4.83 32.90
C LEU A 7 3.64 -4.47 34.31
N ASN A 8 4.45 -3.75 35.04
CA ASN A 8 4.16 -3.27 36.39
C ASN A 8 3.50 -1.88 36.31
N PRO A 9 2.30 -1.64 36.89
CA PRO A 9 1.61 -0.37 36.82
C PRO A 9 1.93 0.48 38.03
N ALA A 10 3.00 1.26 38.04
CA ALA A 10 3.18 2.41 38.92
C ALA A 10 4.45 3.20 38.63
N LEU A 11 4.39 4.15 37.72
CA LEU A 11 5.32 5.27 37.72
C LEU A 11 4.53 6.56 37.90
N ARG A 12 4.49 7.05 39.15
CA ARG A 12 4.05 8.41 39.46
C ARG A 12 5.13 9.38 38.97
N LEU A 13 4.79 10.22 38.02
CA LEU A 13 5.64 11.31 37.56
C LEU A 13 5.88 12.31 38.67
N SER A 14 7.13 12.68 38.90
CA SER A 14 7.53 13.67 39.91
C SER A 14 7.07 15.08 39.53
N SER A 15 6.84 15.93 40.52
CA SER A 15 6.34 17.31 40.38
C SER A 15 7.23 18.24 39.55
N SER A 16 8.51 17.90 39.31
CA SER A 16 9.45 18.69 38.51
C SER A 16 9.20 18.63 37.00
N VAL A 17 8.53 17.60 36.51
CA VAL A 17 8.16 17.46 35.08
C VAL A 17 6.96 18.34 34.71
N ARG A 18 6.04 18.56 35.70
CA ARG A 18 4.87 19.42 35.47
C ARG A 18 5.23 20.90 35.25
N THR A 19 6.32 21.37 35.84
CA THR A 19 6.70 22.79 35.78
C THR A 19 7.42 23.14 34.45
N ARG A 20 8.06 22.18 33.81
CA ARG A 20 8.69 22.41 32.48
C ARG A 20 7.73 22.34 31.30
N LEU A 21 6.64 21.58 31.42
CA LEU A 21 5.61 21.53 30.39
C LEU A 21 4.76 22.81 30.33
N ASN A 22 4.68 23.58 31.45
CA ASN A 22 3.93 24.84 31.50
C ASN A 22 4.69 26.06 30.95
N ALA A 23 6.02 25.96 30.74
CA ALA A 23 6.83 27.08 30.24
C ALA A 23 6.93 27.15 28.71
N SER A 24 6.65 26.05 27.98
CA SER A 24 6.62 26.05 26.50
C SER A 24 5.22 26.24 25.92
N SER A 25 4.21 26.42 26.75
CA SER A 25 2.79 26.44 26.35
C SER A 25 2.27 27.79 25.82
N ARG A 26 3.14 28.75 25.50
CA ARG A 26 2.70 30.04 24.92
C ARG A 26 2.66 30.10 23.39
N ALA A 27 2.98 29.00 22.68
CA ALA A 27 2.87 28.92 21.23
C ALA A 27 1.87 27.84 20.84
N THR A 28 0.63 27.92 21.29
CA THR A 28 -0.42 27.02 20.80
C THR A 28 -1.79 27.48 21.23
N PRO A 29 -2.58 28.00 20.36
CA PRO A 29 -3.97 27.61 20.37
C PRO A 29 -4.57 27.31 18.99
N ARG A 30 -3.78 27.37 17.90
CA ARG A 30 -4.40 27.45 16.57
C ARG A 30 -4.86 26.12 15.97
N VAL A 31 -4.28 25.01 16.34
CA VAL A 31 -4.60 23.70 15.70
C VAL A 31 -5.58 22.86 16.51
N ASN A 32 -5.58 22.98 17.83
CA ASN A 32 -6.67 22.43 18.65
C ASN A 32 -8.04 22.97 18.25
N LEU A 33 -8.07 24.07 17.49
CA LEU A 33 -9.28 24.67 16.92
C LEU A 33 -9.83 23.89 15.73
N ILE A 34 -9.00 23.28 14.86
CA ILE A 34 -9.48 22.70 13.60
C ILE A 34 -10.47 21.55 13.85
N VAL A 35 -10.15 20.66 14.77
CA VAL A 35 -10.99 19.46 15.01
C VAL A 35 -12.03 19.68 16.13
N ARG A 36 -11.72 20.51 17.12
CA ARG A 36 -12.64 20.76 18.25
C ARG A 36 -13.73 21.80 17.97
N HIS A 37 -13.56 22.66 16.97
CA HIS A 37 -14.46 23.80 16.75
C HIS A 37 -15.10 23.87 15.37
N MET A 38 -14.85 22.91 14.46
CA MET A 38 -15.78 22.79 13.33
C MET A 38 -17.09 22.24 13.85
N THR A 39 -18.09 23.08 13.86
CA THR A 39 -19.47 22.66 14.16
C THR A 39 -19.93 21.69 13.05
N ASN A 40 -20.90 20.84 13.35
CA ASN A 40 -21.56 19.99 12.34
C ASN A 40 -21.99 20.79 11.10
N ALA A 41 -22.30 22.09 11.26
CA ALA A 41 -22.64 22.99 10.16
C ALA A 41 -21.43 23.34 9.28
N GLN A 42 -20.24 23.49 9.84
CA GLN A 42 -19.01 23.76 9.07
C GLN A 42 -18.53 22.52 8.33
N TRP A 43 -18.65 21.33 8.92
CA TRP A 43 -18.45 20.06 8.23
C TRP A 43 -19.48 19.87 7.11
N ALA A 44 -20.74 20.20 7.35
CA ALA A 44 -21.78 20.19 6.33
C ALA A 44 -21.47 21.17 5.19
N ALA A 45 -20.91 22.35 5.49
CA ALA A 45 -20.51 23.33 4.48
C ALA A 45 -19.32 22.84 3.62
N VAL A 46 -18.30 22.22 4.24
CA VAL A 46 -17.19 21.58 3.49
C VAL A 46 -17.69 20.43 2.64
N SER A 47 -18.65 19.65 3.14
CA SER A 47 -19.30 18.58 2.38
C SER A 47 -20.22 19.09 1.28
N ALA A 48 -20.91 20.24 1.49
CA ALA A 48 -21.78 20.85 0.50
C ALA A 48 -21.02 21.50 -0.66
N ASP A 49 -19.84 22.05 -0.39
CA ASP A 49 -18.93 22.61 -1.41
C ASP A 49 -18.38 21.54 -2.36
N LEU A 50 -18.53 20.27 -1.98
CA LEU A 50 -18.16 19.07 -2.71
C LEU A 50 -19.40 18.23 -3.06
N ALA A 51 -20.52 18.94 -3.34
CA ALA A 51 -21.77 18.32 -3.76
C ALA A 51 -21.53 17.15 -4.71
N HIS A 52 -22.27 16.05 -4.52
CA HIS A 52 -22.24 14.92 -5.43
C HIS A 52 -22.50 15.41 -6.87
N PRO A 53 -21.49 15.37 -7.74
CA PRO A 53 -21.69 15.80 -9.12
C PRO A 53 -22.79 14.95 -9.76
N PRO A 54 -23.57 15.53 -10.67
CA PRO A 54 -24.63 14.79 -11.36
C PRO A 54 -24.09 13.56 -12.10
N LYS A 55 -24.75 12.42 -11.98
CA LYS A 55 -24.34 11.13 -12.59
C LYS A 55 -24.08 11.20 -14.09
N HIS A 56 -24.85 12.03 -14.83
CA HIS A 56 -24.68 12.16 -16.28
C HIS A 56 -23.28 12.66 -16.68
N LEU A 57 -22.54 13.32 -15.78
CA LEU A 57 -21.18 13.78 -16.04
C LEU A 57 -20.20 12.61 -16.23
N LEU A 58 -20.47 11.44 -15.62
CA LEU A 58 -19.66 10.23 -15.82
C LEU A 58 -19.71 9.69 -17.26
N HIS A 59 -20.71 10.08 -18.01
CA HIS A 59 -20.94 9.61 -19.39
C HIS A 59 -20.55 10.65 -20.44
N GLN A 60 -19.96 11.78 -20.04
CA GLN A 60 -19.46 12.79 -20.95
C GLN A 60 -18.06 12.43 -21.47
N PRO A 61 -17.77 12.64 -22.78
CA PRO A 61 -16.46 12.30 -23.36
C PRO A 61 -15.27 13.07 -22.77
N ASP A 62 -15.51 14.27 -22.27
CA ASP A 62 -14.51 15.16 -21.67
C ASP A 62 -14.46 15.08 -20.14
N SER A 63 -15.28 14.25 -19.53
CA SER A 63 -15.23 14.04 -18.07
C SER A 63 -13.89 13.47 -17.64
N PRO A 64 -13.28 14.00 -16.56
CA PRO A 64 -12.01 13.48 -16.05
C PRO A 64 -12.15 12.09 -15.40
N VAL A 65 -13.37 11.66 -15.11
CA VAL A 65 -13.71 10.30 -14.67
C VAL A 65 -14.90 9.82 -15.49
N GLN A 66 -14.73 8.73 -16.19
CA GLN A 66 -15.76 8.17 -17.07
C GLN A 66 -16.22 6.81 -16.56
N LEU A 67 -17.50 6.52 -16.66
CA LEU A 67 -18.08 5.20 -16.42
C LEU A 67 -18.63 4.66 -17.75
N LEU A 68 -17.89 3.69 -18.30
CA LEU A 68 -18.22 3.04 -19.55
C LEU A 68 -18.83 1.66 -19.29
N SER A 69 -19.60 1.16 -20.26
CA SER A 69 -20.22 -0.17 -20.19
C SER A 69 -19.75 -1.03 -21.35
N ASN A 70 -19.35 -2.27 -21.03
CA ASN A 70 -19.04 -3.29 -22.04
C ASN A 70 -19.70 -4.60 -21.57
N GLY A 71 -20.91 -4.88 -22.05
CA GLY A 71 -21.72 -5.99 -21.56
C GLY A 71 -22.00 -5.90 -20.06
N SER A 72 -21.63 -6.95 -19.32
CA SER A 72 -21.73 -6.99 -17.86
C SER A 72 -20.55 -6.35 -17.13
N MET A 73 -19.55 -5.84 -17.86
CA MET A 73 -18.43 -5.07 -17.31
C MET A 73 -18.77 -3.58 -17.22
N ARG A 74 -18.36 -2.96 -16.13
CA ARG A 74 -18.28 -1.50 -15.97
C ARG A 74 -16.81 -1.11 -15.98
N ILE A 75 -16.45 -0.12 -16.78
CA ILE A 75 -15.09 0.40 -16.89
C ILE A 75 -15.09 1.78 -16.25
N LEU A 76 -14.45 1.89 -15.09
CA LEU A 76 -14.19 3.16 -14.42
C LEU A 76 -12.84 3.68 -14.92
N GLN A 77 -12.88 4.71 -15.76
CA GLN A 77 -11.74 5.23 -16.51
C GLN A 77 -11.37 6.63 -16.07
N LEU A 78 -10.11 6.83 -15.66
CA LEU A 78 -9.55 8.16 -15.46
C LEU A 78 -9.13 8.76 -16.80
N ASN A 79 -9.50 10.03 -17.04
CA ASN A 79 -9.34 10.73 -18.32
C ASN A 79 -8.78 12.15 -18.12
N ARG A 80 -7.71 12.26 -17.33
CA ARG A 80 -6.95 13.51 -17.10
C ARG A 80 -5.50 13.32 -17.52
N GLU A 81 -5.28 12.89 -18.76
CA GLU A 81 -3.98 12.45 -19.28
C GLU A 81 -2.87 13.50 -19.09
N ARG A 82 -3.15 14.78 -19.31
CA ARG A 82 -2.18 15.88 -19.16
C ARG A 82 -1.60 15.99 -17.74
N ALA A 83 -2.34 15.53 -16.74
CA ALA A 83 -1.91 15.46 -15.35
C ALA A 83 -1.55 14.02 -14.92
N LEU A 84 -1.26 13.11 -15.88
CA LEU A 84 -0.98 11.70 -15.61
C LEU A 84 -2.09 11.02 -14.77
N ASN A 85 -3.34 11.42 -14.97
CA ASN A 85 -4.51 10.97 -14.24
C ASN A 85 -4.42 11.16 -12.72
N ALA A 86 -3.63 12.16 -12.24
CA ALA A 86 -3.59 12.49 -10.83
C ALA A 86 -4.99 12.88 -10.33
N ILE A 87 -5.39 12.32 -9.20
CA ILE A 87 -6.74 12.46 -8.63
C ILE A 87 -6.83 13.76 -7.86
N ASP A 88 -7.68 14.67 -8.30
CA ASP A 88 -8.05 15.86 -7.55
C ASP A 88 -9.40 15.68 -6.81
N ARG A 89 -9.81 16.71 -6.06
CA ARG A 89 -11.04 16.66 -5.26
C ARG A 89 -12.30 16.43 -6.11
N TYR A 90 -12.34 16.99 -7.31
CA TYR A 90 -13.48 16.81 -8.20
C TYR A 90 -13.55 15.37 -8.74
N MET A 91 -12.41 14.82 -9.13
CA MET A 91 -12.32 13.40 -9.55
C MET A 91 -12.73 12.44 -8.44
N ILE A 92 -12.31 12.70 -7.20
CA ILE A 92 -12.74 11.90 -6.04
C ILE A 92 -14.27 11.88 -5.90
N SER A 93 -14.92 13.03 -6.06
CA SER A 93 -16.39 13.12 -6.02
C SER A 93 -17.04 12.33 -7.16
N LEU A 94 -16.50 12.41 -8.39
CA LEU A 94 -16.97 11.64 -9.53
C LEU A 94 -16.78 10.13 -9.34
N ILE A 95 -15.62 9.70 -8.80
CA ILE A 95 -15.36 8.28 -8.50
C ILE A 95 -16.38 7.78 -7.46
N ASN A 96 -16.69 8.58 -6.45
CA ASN A 96 -17.71 8.22 -5.46
C ASN A 96 -19.08 8.02 -6.10
N VAL A 97 -19.50 8.93 -6.97
CA VAL A 97 -20.76 8.81 -7.74
C VAL A 97 -20.74 7.58 -8.66
N ALA A 98 -19.58 7.23 -9.25
CA ALA A 98 -19.45 6.02 -10.05
C ALA A 98 -19.68 4.76 -9.21
N PHE A 99 -19.12 4.69 -8.00
CA PHE A 99 -19.40 3.57 -7.09
C PHE A 99 -20.88 3.51 -6.67
N ASP A 100 -21.54 4.66 -6.46
CA ASP A 100 -22.97 4.73 -6.16
C ASP A 100 -23.85 4.23 -7.32
N GLU A 101 -23.32 4.18 -8.53
CA GLU A 101 -23.96 3.58 -9.69
C GLU A 101 -23.59 2.09 -9.86
N ILE A 102 -22.33 1.74 -9.64
CA ILE A 102 -21.81 0.39 -9.84
C ILE A 102 -22.33 -0.58 -8.77
N GLU A 103 -22.27 -0.21 -7.49
CA GLU A 103 -22.58 -1.11 -6.38
C GLU A 103 -24.01 -1.67 -6.43
N PRO A 104 -25.06 -0.87 -6.64
CA PRO A 104 -26.43 -1.37 -6.73
C PRO A 104 -26.77 -1.95 -8.09
N SER A 105 -25.92 -1.79 -9.13
CA SER A 105 -26.22 -2.25 -10.48
C SER A 105 -26.36 -3.78 -10.56
N PRO A 106 -27.54 -4.34 -10.86
CA PRO A 106 -27.76 -5.77 -10.87
C PRO A 106 -27.05 -6.47 -12.03
N ASN A 107 -26.75 -5.74 -13.11
CA ASN A 107 -26.12 -6.24 -14.33
C ASN A 107 -24.62 -5.98 -14.41
N ALA A 108 -24.02 -5.37 -13.38
CA ALA A 108 -22.58 -5.18 -13.29
C ALA A 108 -21.95 -6.37 -12.56
N ALA A 109 -21.33 -7.29 -13.28
CA ALA A 109 -20.60 -8.41 -12.71
C ALA A 109 -19.14 -8.08 -12.46
N THR A 110 -18.52 -7.38 -13.40
CA THR A 110 -17.10 -7.05 -13.36
C THR A 110 -16.91 -5.53 -13.42
N VAL A 111 -15.97 -5.04 -12.65
CA VAL A 111 -15.54 -3.62 -12.67
C VAL A 111 -14.07 -3.57 -13.02
N LEU A 112 -13.73 -2.85 -14.08
CA LEU A 112 -12.35 -2.60 -14.49
C LEU A 112 -12.00 -1.14 -14.18
N PHE A 113 -10.91 -0.92 -13.46
CA PHE A 113 -10.36 0.41 -13.22
C PHE A 113 -9.11 0.62 -14.08
N ARG A 114 -9.09 1.70 -14.88
CA ARG A 114 -7.95 2.04 -15.75
C ARG A 114 -7.76 3.55 -15.92
N GLY A 115 -6.65 3.97 -16.50
CA GLY A 115 -6.39 5.33 -16.93
C GLY A 115 -6.16 5.42 -18.44
N VAL A 116 -6.42 6.59 -19.01
CA VAL A 116 -6.11 6.90 -20.42
C VAL A 116 -4.64 7.33 -20.54
N GLY A 117 -3.99 6.95 -21.62
CA GLY A 117 -2.62 7.34 -21.95
C GLY A 117 -1.55 6.51 -21.23
N ARG A 118 -0.39 7.11 -20.97
CA ARG A 118 0.80 6.43 -20.44
C ARG A 118 0.79 6.19 -18.93
N SER A 119 -0.23 6.65 -18.24
CA SER A 119 -0.36 6.52 -16.78
C SER A 119 -1.74 6.00 -16.43
N MET A 120 -1.79 4.98 -15.61
CA MET A 120 -3.05 4.61 -14.98
C MET A 120 -3.47 5.70 -14.00
N CYS A 121 -2.60 6.08 -13.06
CA CYS A 121 -2.79 7.20 -12.14
C CYS A 121 -1.48 7.52 -11.39
N ALA A 122 -1.04 8.77 -11.42
CA ALA A 122 0.18 9.20 -10.74
C ALA A 122 -0.04 9.60 -9.26
N GLY A 123 -1.16 9.23 -8.65
CA GLY A 123 -1.49 9.52 -7.26
C GLY A 123 -2.47 10.67 -7.08
N GLY A 124 -2.58 11.20 -5.87
CA GLY A 124 -3.37 12.40 -5.55
C GLY A 124 -2.69 13.69 -6.03
N ASP A 125 -3.47 14.74 -6.27
CA ASP A 125 -2.96 16.08 -6.58
C ASP A 125 -2.43 16.76 -5.31
N VAL A 126 -1.28 16.23 -4.82
CA VAL A 126 -0.67 16.64 -3.54
C VAL A 126 -0.24 18.11 -3.51
N MET A 127 0.03 18.74 -4.68
CA MET A 127 0.32 20.19 -4.74
C MET A 127 -0.87 21.01 -4.25
N SER A 128 -2.07 20.67 -4.69
CA SER A 128 -3.28 21.34 -4.22
C SER A 128 -3.51 21.11 -2.72
N LEU A 129 -3.20 19.92 -2.21
CA LEU A 129 -3.40 19.56 -0.81
C LEU A 129 -2.49 20.34 0.13
N VAL A 130 -1.18 20.43 -0.15
CA VAL A 130 -0.25 21.20 0.69
C VAL A 130 -0.52 22.69 0.60
N THR A 131 -0.99 23.19 -0.54
CA THR A 131 -1.40 24.60 -0.70
C THR A 131 -2.64 24.91 0.15
N LEU A 132 -3.59 23.98 0.26
CA LEU A 132 -4.75 24.11 1.15
C LEU A 132 -4.33 24.03 2.62
N ALA A 133 -3.46 23.08 2.98
CA ALA A 133 -2.98 22.92 4.35
C ALA A 133 -2.24 24.16 4.89
N ASP A 134 -1.68 24.99 4.01
CA ASP A 134 -0.95 26.23 4.38
C ASP A 134 -1.86 27.48 4.43
N LYS A 135 -3.15 27.38 4.15
CA LYS A 135 -4.11 28.50 4.23
C LYS A 135 -4.33 28.93 5.69
N GLU A 136 -4.59 30.23 5.89
CA GLU A 136 -4.96 30.75 7.21
C GLU A 136 -6.40 30.36 7.59
N ASP A 137 -7.30 30.31 6.62
CA ASP A 137 -8.69 29.93 6.83
C ASP A 137 -8.81 28.43 7.18
N ILE A 138 -9.50 28.15 8.27
CA ILE A 138 -9.65 26.81 8.82
C ILE A 138 -10.49 25.89 7.92
N VAL A 139 -11.49 26.44 7.21
CA VAL A 139 -12.35 25.69 6.31
C VAL A 139 -11.54 25.25 5.09
N GLU A 140 -10.75 26.18 4.53
CA GLU A 140 -9.86 25.86 3.41
C GLU A 140 -8.84 24.78 3.79
N ARG A 141 -8.24 24.89 4.97
CA ARG A 141 -7.28 23.91 5.50
C ARG A 141 -7.88 22.53 5.68
N SER A 142 -9.12 22.46 6.16
CA SER A 142 -9.82 21.18 6.37
C SER A 142 -10.10 20.43 5.08
N LYS A 143 -10.13 21.09 3.93
CA LYS A 143 -10.30 20.46 2.62
C LYS A 143 -9.19 19.50 2.25
N SER A 144 -7.96 19.68 2.78
CA SER A 144 -6.86 18.72 2.58
C SER A 144 -7.12 17.41 3.32
N VAL A 145 -7.55 17.48 4.58
CA VAL A 145 -7.89 16.28 5.38
C VAL A 145 -9.13 15.58 4.83
N TRP A 146 -10.10 16.37 4.39
CA TRP A 146 -11.30 15.83 3.76
C TRP A 146 -10.98 15.03 2.49
N PHE A 147 -10.01 15.47 1.67
CA PHE A 147 -9.56 14.71 0.51
C PHE A 147 -9.09 13.30 0.90
N PHE A 148 -8.20 13.19 1.90
CA PHE A 148 -7.72 11.89 2.38
C PHE A 148 -8.84 11.03 2.96
N GLN A 149 -9.80 11.64 3.66
CA GLN A 149 -10.95 10.89 4.18
C GLN A 149 -11.76 10.25 3.05
N TRP A 150 -12.03 11.00 1.97
CA TRP A 150 -12.78 10.49 0.84
C TRP A 150 -11.99 9.48 0.00
N GLU A 151 -10.70 9.69 -0.17
CA GLU A 151 -9.81 8.74 -0.83
C GLU A 151 -9.77 7.39 -0.09
N LEU A 152 -9.56 7.42 1.22
CA LEU A 152 -9.58 6.22 2.06
C LEU A 152 -10.94 5.53 2.06
N MET A 153 -12.03 6.30 2.00
CA MET A 153 -13.38 5.74 1.87
C MET A 153 -13.56 4.97 0.56
N GLN A 154 -13.03 5.48 -0.55
CA GLN A 154 -13.05 4.75 -1.82
C GLN A 154 -12.21 3.48 -1.78
N ASN A 155 -11.02 3.53 -1.17
CA ASN A 155 -10.20 2.33 -0.96
C ASN A 155 -10.96 1.29 -0.13
N TYR A 156 -11.72 1.72 0.87
CA TYR A 156 -12.60 0.86 1.65
C TYR A 156 -13.70 0.24 0.78
N ARG A 157 -14.33 1.02 -0.12
CA ARG A 157 -15.35 0.53 -1.06
C ARG A 157 -14.76 -0.53 -2.02
N VAL A 158 -13.57 -0.29 -2.56
CA VAL A 158 -12.86 -1.28 -3.39
C VAL A 158 -12.63 -2.58 -2.63
N HIS A 159 -12.10 -2.50 -1.42
CA HIS A 159 -11.83 -3.68 -0.58
C HIS A 159 -13.08 -4.52 -0.31
N TYR A 160 -14.21 -3.85 -0.13
CA TYR A 160 -15.47 -4.50 0.21
C TYR A 160 -16.45 -4.64 -0.97
N LEU A 161 -16.06 -4.31 -2.20
CA LEU A 161 -16.95 -4.37 -3.37
C LEU A 161 -17.52 -5.79 -3.59
N ARG A 162 -16.78 -6.83 -3.22
CA ARG A 162 -17.27 -8.22 -3.25
C ARG A 162 -18.51 -8.48 -2.37
N ARG A 163 -18.88 -7.54 -1.50
CA ARG A 163 -20.14 -7.61 -0.75
C ARG A 163 -21.32 -7.15 -1.59
N ALA A 164 -21.10 -6.34 -2.62
CA ALA A 164 -22.11 -6.01 -3.60
C ALA A 164 -22.31 -7.18 -4.55
N THR A 165 -23.57 -7.52 -4.84
CA THR A 165 -23.90 -8.69 -5.65
C THR A 165 -24.61 -8.31 -6.95
N THR A 166 -24.47 -9.17 -7.94
CA THR A 166 -25.28 -9.15 -9.17
C THR A 166 -26.71 -9.57 -8.88
N GLN A 167 -27.61 -9.44 -9.86
CA GLN A 167 -28.97 -10.00 -9.76
C GLN A 167 -29.00 -11.54 -9.58
N LEU A 168 -27.89 -12.24 -9.89
CA LEU A 168 -27.75 -13.67 -9.71
C LEU A 168 -27.23 -14.05 -8.31
N GLY A 169 -27.00 -13.06 -7.42
CA GLY A 169 -26.51 -13.28 -6.06
C GLY A 169 -24.99 -13.48 -5.94
N HIS A 170 -24.25 -13.39 -7.05
CA HIS A 170 -22.78 -13.53 -7.03
C HIS A 170 -22.07 -12.22 -6.72
N PRO A 171 -20.95 -12.26 -5.96
CA PRO A 171 -20.11 -11.10 -5.70
C PRO A 171 -19.59 -10.44 -6.98
N LYS A 172 -19.45 -9.12 -6.98
CA LYS A 172 -18.82 -8.39 -8.08
C LYS A 172 -17.30 -8.57 -8.05
N THR A 173 -16.71 -8.78 -9.22
CA THR A 173 -15.25 -8.88 -9.41
C THR A 173 -14.67 -7.52 -9.77
N TYR A 174 -13.63 -7.06 -9.05
CA TYR A 174 -12.92 -5.82 -9.34
C TYR A 174 -11.52 -6.11 -9.90
N ILE A 175 -11.20 -5.46 -11.01
CA ILE A 175 -9.93 -5.59 -11.73
C ILE A 175 -9.23 -4.23 -11.74
N GLY A 176 -8.04 -4.16 -11.16
CA GLY A 176 -7.13 -3.03 -11.33
C GLY A 176 -6.18 -3.28 -12.49
N LEU A 177 -6.23 -2.45 -13.53
CA LEU A 177 -5.32 -2.55 -14.67
C LEU A 177 -4.14 -1.61 -14.48
N TRP A 178 -2.96 -2.17 -14.22
CA TRP A 178 -1.72 -1.44 -13.95
C TRP A 178 -0.87 -1.25 -15.21
N ASP A 179 -1.50 -0.78 -16.27
CA ASP A 179 -0.82 -0.56 -17.54
C ASP A 179 -0.31 0.89 -17.64
N GLY A 180 0.97 1.09 -17.31
CA GLY A 180 1.63 2.38 -17.23
C GLY A 180 1.99 2.79 -15.79
N ILE A 181 2.16 4.10 -15.56
CA ILE A 181 2.52 4.66 -14.25
C ILE A 181 1.37 4.47 -13.27
N ILE A 182 1.66 3.91 -12.09
CA ILE A 182 0.71 3.76 -10.99
C ILE A 182 1.38 4.09 -9.67
N MET A 183 0.89 5.13 -8.98
CA MET A 183 1.49 5.65 -7.75
C MET A 183 0.43 6.14 -6.76
N GLY A 184 0.76 6.17 -5.47
CA GLY A 184 -0.03 6.77 -4.39
C GLY A 184 -1.51 6.39 -4.43
N GLY A 185 -2.40 7.38 -4.49
CA GLY A 185 -3.84 7.17 -4.56
C GLY A 185 -4.31 6.26 -5.68
N GLY A 186 -3.62 6.23 -6.83
CA GLY A 186 -3.90 5.29 -7.92
C GLY A 186 -3.67 3.83 -7.50
N VAL A 187 -2.63 3.56 -6.71
CA VAL A 187 -2.41 2.25 -6.10
C VAL A 187 -3.55 1.92 -5.14
N GLY A 188 -3.94 2.87 -4.28
CA GLY A 188 -5.04 2.70 -3.33
C GLY A 188 -6.36 2.32 -3.98
N MET A 189 -6.65 2.84 -5.17
CA MET A 189 -7.86 2.52 -5.94
C MET A 189 -7.88 1.09 -6.50
N THR A 190 -6.76 0.37 -6.47
CA THR A 190 -6.66 -0.93 -7.15
C THR A 190 -5.98 -2.03 -6.35
N VAL A 191 -5.05 -1.71 -5.44
CA VAL A 191 -4.29 -2.72 -4.70
C VAL A 191 -5.17 -3.62 -3.82
N HIS A 192 -6.33 -3.11 -3.41
CA HIS A 192 -7.32 -3.83 -2.61
C HIS A 192 -8.30 -4.66 -3.46
N SER A 193 -8.16 -4.62 -4.79
CA SER A 193 -8.95 -5.45 -5.70
C SER A 193 -8.51 -6.92 -5.66
N THR A 194 -9.40 -7.80 -6.10
CA THR A 194 -9.10 -9.24 -6.20
C THR A 194 -8.08 -9.53 -7.29
N LEU A 195 -8.16 -8.80 -8.41
CA LEU A 195 -7.36 -8.98 -9.60
C LEU A 195 -6.60 -7.70 -9.92
N ARG A 196 -5.29 -7.79 -10.03
CA ARG A 196 -4.37 -6.68 -10.34
C ARG A 196 -3.48 -7.15 -11.47
N ILE A 197 -3.62 -6.50 -12.62
CA ILE A 197 -2.97 -6.91 -13.87
C ILE A 197 -1.86 -5.92 -14.19
N ALA A 198 -0.62 -6.36 -14.14
CA ALA A 198 0.55 -5.59 -14.54
C ALA A 198 0.93 -5.89 -16.01
N SER A 199 1.69 -5.01 -16.62
CA SER A 199 2.26 -5.16 -17.96
C SER A 199 3.74 -4.75 -17.97
N GLU A 200 4.40 -4.87 -19.11
CA GLU A 200 5.77 -4.36 -19.32
C GLU A 200 5.85 -2.82 -19.20
N ARG A 201 4.73 -2.13 -19.31
CA ARG A 201 4.65 -0.68 -19.15
C ARG A 201 4.44 -0.24 -17.70
N THR A 202 4.16 -1.17 -16.80
CA THR A 202 3.90 -0.84 -15.39
C THR A 202 5.12 -0.21 -14.74
N LEU A 203 4.91 0.94 -14.13
CA LEU A 203 5.84 1.60 -13.22
C LEU A 203 5.12 1.89 -11.91
N PHE A 204 5.24 0.97 -10.98
CA PHE A 204 4.66 1.09 -9.65
C PHE A 204 5.61 1.83 -8.70
N ALA A 205 5.09 2.74 -7.88
CA ALA A 205 5.80 3.27 -6.72
C ALA A 205 4.85 3.83 -5.65
N MET A 206 5.35 3.85 -4.40
CA MET A 206 4.77 4.64 -3.31
C MET A 206 5.79 5.70 -2.88
N PRO A 207 5.78 6.89 -3.53
CA PRO A 207 6.84 7.89 -3.39
C PRO A 207 6.71 8.76 -2.13
N GLU A 208 5.86 8.39 -1.17
CA GLU A 208 5.41 9.24 -0.07
C GLU A 208 6.56 9.66 0.85
N THR A 209 7.50 8.76 1.21
CA THR A 209 8.64 9.13 2.07
C THR A 209 9.58 10.13 1.40
N ALA A 210 9.61 10.16 0.05
CA ALA A 210 10.39 11.13 -0.72
C ALA A 210 9.75 12.54 -0.72
N ILE A 211 8.47 12.64 -0.43
CA ILE A 211 7.74 13.90 -0.34
C ILE A 211 7.36 14.26 1.10
N GLY A 212 8.01 13.62 2.09
CA GLY A 212 7.80 13.93 3.50
C GLY A 212 6.47 13.44 4.07
N TYR A 213 5.92 12.37 3.50
CA TYR A 213 4.66 11.72 3.89
C TYR A 213 4.91 10.25 4.21
N TYR A 214 3.90 9.42 4.26
CA TYR A 214 3.99 7.97 4.49
C TYR A 214 3.09 7.22 3.47
N PRO A 215 3.37 5.95 3.11
CA PRO A 215 2.48 5.16 2.27
C PRO A 215 1.12 4.94 2.93
N ASP A 216 0.15 5.75 2.55
CA ASP A 216 -1.24 5.70 3.02
C ASP A 216 -2.11 4.75 2.18
N VAL A 217 -3.35 5.08 1.94
CA VAL A 217 -4.34 4.35 1.12
C VAL A 217 -4.40 2.84 1.38
N GLY A 218 -4.12 2.43 2.63
CA GLY A 218 -4.09 1.04 3.06
C GLY A 218 -2.82 0.28 2.67
N LEU A 219 -1.79 0.94 2.13
CA LEU A 219 -0.54 0.28 1.73
C LEU A 219 0.27 -0.22 2.93
N THR A 220 0.19 0.42 4.09
CA THR A 220 0.80 -0.13 5.31
C THR A 220 0.25 -1.52 5.65
N TYR A 221 -1.06 -1.74 5.41
CA TYR A 221 -1.69 -3.06 5.56
C TYR A 221 -1.15 -4.06 4.54
N VAL A 222 -1.03 -3.67 3.28
CA VAL A 222 -0.51 -4.52 2.21
C VAL A 222 0.96 -4.84 2.44
N PHE A 223 1.80 -3.85 2.68
CA PHE A 223 3.24 -4.01 2.88
C PHE A 223 3.58 -4.87 4.09
N SER A 224 2.82 -4.79 5.16
CA SER A 224 3.02 -5.63 6.34
C SER A 224 2.75 -7.14 6.10
N ARG A 225 2.24 -7.50 4.92
CA ARG A 225 1.84 -8.86 4.54
C ARG A 225 2.57 -9.41 3.31
N LEU A 226 3.47 -8.63 2.74
CA LEU A 226 4.40 -9.13 1.73
C LEU A 226 5.49 -9.99 2.38
N ASP A 227 6.09 -10.85 1.58
CA ASP A 227 7.12 -11.79 2.05
C ASP A 227 8.37 -11.07 2.56
N GLY A 228 8.93 -11.52 3.66
CA GLY A 228 10.20 -11.04 4.24
C GLY A 228 10.24 -9.53 4.47
N GLY A 229 11.32 -8.89 4.04
CA GLY A 229 11.57 -7.44 4.16
C GLY A 229 10.99 -6.59 3.02
N VAL A 230 10.35 -7.20 2.03
CA VAL A 230 9.91 -6.53 0.78
C VAL A 230 9.02 -5.33 1.03
N GLY A 231 7.98 -5.48 1.85
CA GLY A 231 7.05 -4.39 2.10
C GLY A 231 7.68 -3.21 2.85
N MET A 232 8.56 -3.50 3.81
CA MET A 232 9.31 -2.48 4.54
C MET A 232 10.30 -1.76 3.61
N TYR A 233 11.02 -2.49 2.75
CA TYR A 233 11.91 -1.93 1.74
C TYR A 233 11.16 -0.96 0.82
N ILE A 234 10.06 -1.39 0.19
CA ILE A 234 9.28 -0.56 -0.73
C ILE A 234 8.74 0.69 -0.02
N GLY A 235 8.17 0.51 1.18
CA GLY A 235 7.55 1.60 1.94
C GLY A 235 8.54 2.66 2.41
N LEU A 236 9.75 2.29 2.80
CA LEU A 236 10.76 3.22 3.30
C LEU A 236 11.55 3.89 2.18
N THR A 237 11.90 3.15 1.13
CA THR A 237 12.76 3.65 0.05
C THR A 237 12.02 4.43 -1.02
N SER A 238 10.71 4.22 -1.16
CA SER A 238 9.92 4.68 -2.32
C SER A 238 10.43 4.10 -3.66
N SER A 239 10.93 2.88 -3.64
CA SER A 239 11.47 2.21 -4.82
C SER A 239 10.43 2.07 -5.92
N ARG A 240 10.91 2.17 -7.16
CA ARG A 240 10.10 1.94 -8.35
C ARG A 240 10.19 0.47 -8.73
N LEU A 241 9.04 -0.14 -8.97
CA LEU A 241 8.92 -1.53 -9.39
C LEU A 241 8.47 -1.59 -10.85
N SER A 242 9.10 -2.46 -11.62
CA SER A 242 8.58 -2.88 -12.92
C SER A 242 7.32 -3.75 -12.77
N GLY A 243 6.62 -4.03 -13.86
CA GLY A 243 5.49 -4.95 -13.83
C GLY A 243 5.89 -6.37 -13.41
N ALA A 244 7.06 -6.82 -13.80
CA ALA A 244 7.62 -8.11 -13.38
C ALA A 244 7.93 -8.13 -11.87
N ASP A 245 8.50 -7.03 -11.32
CA ASP A 245 8.75 -6.91 -9.89
C ASP A 245 7.44 -6.87 -9.09
N ALA A 246 6.45 -6.11 -9.55
CA ALA A 246 5.14 -6.07 -8.93
C ALA A 246 4.45 -7.45 -8.94
N TYR A 247 4.69 -8.24 -9.97
CA TYR A 247 4.16 -9.59 -10.10
C TYR A 247 4.86 -10.58 -9.17
N ILE A 248 6.20 -10.63 -9.17
CA ILE A 248 6.96 -11.59 -8.33
C ILE A 248 6.82 -11.32 -6.83
N THR A 249 6.62 -10.06 -6.43
CA THR A 249 6.37 -9.67 -5.04
C THR A 249 4.93 -9.94 -4.58
N GLY A 250 4.02 -10.30 -5.48
CA GLY A 250 2.61 -10.54 -5.18
C GLY A 250 1.76 -9.26 -5.08
N LEU A 251 2.32 -8.09 -5.38
CA LEU A 251 1.54 -6.85 -5.51
C LEU A 251 0.58 -6.93 -6.69
N ALA A 252 1.04 -7.39 -7.87
CA ALA A 252 0.17 -7.77 -8.96
C ALA A 252 -0.19 -9.27 -8.89
N THR A 253 -1.35 -9.63 -9.44
CA THR A 253 -1.84 -11.03 -9.47
C THR A 253 -1.60 -11.70 -10.81
N HIS A 254 -1.55 -10.92 -11.89
CA HIS A 254 -1.33 -11.39 -13.25
C HIS A 254 -0.39 -10.44 -13.98
N TYR A 255 0.30 -10.98 -14.97
CA TYR A 255 1.08 -10.21 -15.91
C TYR A 255 0.56 -10.47 -17.33
N VAL A 256 0.22 -9.40 -18.04
CA VAL A 256 -0.34 -9.44 -19.39
C VAL A 256 0.37 -8.39 -20.23
N HIS A 257 0.91 -8.75 -21.37
CA HIS A 257 1.54 -7.78 -22.27
C HIS A 257 0.55 -6.71 -22.73
N SER A 258 0.98 -5.46 -22.76
CA SER A 258 0.12 -4.31 -23.08
C SER A 258 -0.61 -4.43 -24.43
N HIS A 259 -0.01 -5.09 -25.41
CA HIS A 259 -0.64 -5.32 -26.71
C HIS A 259 -1.86 -6.27 -26.65
N ALA A 260 -1.94 -7.11 -25.61
CA ALA A 260 -3.03 -8.07 -25.42
C ALA A 260 -4.16 -7.53 -24.51
N VAL A 261 -3.93 -6.39 -23.83
CA VAL A 261 -4.86 -5.84 -22.83
C VAL A 261 -6.25 -5.54 -23.40
N GLU A 262 -6.33 -4.88 -24.56
CA GLU A 262 -7.64 -4.52 -25.13
C GLU A 262 -8.42 -5.77 -25.61
N GLU A 263 -7.71 -6.83 -26.07
CA GLU A 263 -8.34 -8.10 -26.41
C GLU A 263 -8.89 -8.79 -25.15
N MET A 264 -8.11 -8.82 -24.09
CA MET A 264 -8.55 -9.33 -22.78
C MET A 264 -9.80 -8.61 -22.28
N ILE A 265 -9.83 -7.27 -22.35
CA ILE A 265 -11.00 -6.47 -21.94
C ILE A 265 -12.22 -6.83 -22.78
N ARG A 266 -12.05 -6.99 -24.09
CA ARG A 266 -13.09 -7.38 -25.04
C ARG A 266 -13.61 -8.79 -24.72
N ARG A 267 -12.70 -9.74 -24.48
CA ARG A 267 -13.01 -11.11 -24.10
C ARG A 267 -13.87 -11.19 -22.83
N ILE A 268 -13.49 -10.46 -21.76
CA ILE A 268 -14.25 -10.43 -20.52
C ILE A 268 -15.60 -9.72 -20.73
N GLY A 269 -15.61 -8.60 -21.45
CA GLY A 269 -16.84 -7.82 -21.72
C GLY A 269 -17.87 -8.58 -22.54
N SER A 270 -17.43 -9.49 -23.42
CA SER A 270 -18.32 -10.33 -24.25
C SER A 270 -18.99 -11.47 -23.49
N MET A 271 -18.59 -11.74 -22.24
CA MET A 271 -19.21 -12.80 -21.45
C MET A 271 -20.65 -12.48 -21.09
N PRO A 272 -21.57 -13.44 -21.22
CA PRO A 272 -22.90 -13.34 -20.63
C PRO A 272 -22.81 -13.10 -19.11
N LEU A 273 -23.79 -12.38 -18.54
CA LEU A 273 -23.82 -12.11 -17.11
C LEU A 273 -23.72 -13.38 -16.26
N SER A 274 -24.36 -14.45 -16.67
CA SER A 274 -24.32 -15.76 -15.98
C SER A 274 -22.91 -16.35 -15.91
N THR A 275 -22.05 -16.04 -16.86
CA THR A 275 -20.65 -16.48 -16.90
C THR A 275 -19.75 -15.50 -16.14
N ALA A 276 -19.88 -14.20 -16.43
CA ALA A 276 -19.06 -13.14 -15.83
C ALA A 276 -19.31 -12.93 -14.33
N ALA A 277 -20.46 -13.38 -13.81
CA ALA A 277 -20.80 -13.33 -12.39
C ALA A 277 -19.96 -14.28 -11.53
N HIS A 278 -19.30 -15.27 -12.15
CA HIS A 278 -18.39 -16.18 -11.48
C HIS A 278 -16.95 -15.71 -11.66
N GLU A 279 -16.27 -15.37 -10.56
CA GLU A 279 -14.91 -14.83 -10.57
C GLU A 279 -13.91 -15.77 -11.26
N GLU A 280 -14.06 -17.07 -11.08
CA GLU A 280 -13.22 -18.11 -11.70
C GLU A 280 -13.26 -18.07 -13.23
N ASN A 281 -14.40 -17.72 -13.84
CA ASN A 281 -14.49 -17.57 -15.30
C ASN A 281 -13.78 -16.30 -15.77
N VAL A 282 -13.86 -15.23 -14.99
CA VAL A 282 -13.10 -13.99 -15.27
C VAL A 282 -11.61 -14.24 -15.16
N VAL A 283 -11.17 -14.97 -14.12
CA VAL A 283 -9.76 -15.38 -13.96
C VAL A 283 -9.31 -16.25 -15.12
N SER A 284 -10.13 -17.22 -15.53
CA SER A 284 -9.82 -18.08 -16.68
C SER A 284 -9.64 -17.28 -17.96
N ALA A 285 -10.51 -16.28 -18.19
CA ALA A 285 -10.36 -15.40 -19.36
C ALA A 285 -9.12 -14.50 -19.30
N ILE A 286 -8.69 -14.07 -18.11
CA ILE A 286 -7.43 -13.33 -17.94
C ILE A 286 -6.24 -14.26 -18.23
N ASN A 287 -6.31 -15.51 -17.75
CA ASN A 287 -5.26 -16.51 -17.96
C ASN A 287 -5.04 -16.88 -19.43
N GLU A 288 -6.04 -16.68 -20.32
CA GLU A 288 -5.86 -16.83 -21.78
C GLU A 288 -4.78 -15.85 -22.34
N PHE A 289 -4.51 -14.74 -21.63
CA PHE A 289 -3.58 -13.67 -22.03
C PHE A 289 -2.38 -13.51 -21.09
N ALA A 290 -2.40 -14.19 -19.93
CA ALA A 290 -1.35 -14.07 -18.94
C ALA A 290 -0.08 -14.78 -19.40
N THR A 291 1.07 -14.14 -19.17
CA THR A 291 2.40 -14.67 -19.52
C THR A 291 3.35 -14.66 -18.32
N ASP A 292 4.47 -15.35 -18.46
CA ASP A 292 5.57 -15.32 -17.49
C ASP A 292 6.63 -14.31 -17.95
N PRO A 293 6.73 -13.12 -17.32
CA PRO A 293 7.67 -12.11 -17.75
C PRO A 293 9.14 -12.58 -17.68
N PHE A 294 9.45 -13.52 -16.80
CA PHE A 294 10.82 -14.02 -16.62
C PHE A 294 11.19 -15.13 -17.62
N MET A 295 10.20 -15.81 -18.17
CA MET A 295 10.40 -16.75 -19.30
C MET A 295 10.50 -15.98 -20.61
N ASP A 296 9.70 -14.91 -20.77
CA ASP A 296 9.72 -14.05 -21.95
C ASP A 296 11.04 -13.23 -22.04
N ASP A 297 11.52 -12.71 -20.89
CA ASP A 297 12.83 -12.04 -20.78
C ASP A 297 13.56 -12.48 -19.49
N PRO A 298 14.43 -13.49 -19.56
CA PRO A 298 15.21 -13.97 -18.41
C PRO A 298 16.11 -12.91 -17.78
N SER A 299 16.47 -11.82 -18.49
CA SER A 299 17.27 -10.74 -17.93
C SER A 299 16.54 -9.98 -16.84
N LEU A 300 15.22 -10.04 -16.79
CA LEU A 300 14.42 -9.42 -15.72
C LEU A 300 14.68 -10.07 -14.37
N ALA A 301 14.88 -11.40 -14.33
CA ALA A 301 15.23 -12.09 -13.08
C ALA A 301 16.60 -11.66 -12.56
N GLN A 302 17.57 -11.44 -13.45
CA GLN A 302 18.91 -10.97 -13.08
C GLN A 302 18.93 -9.53 -12.60
N LYS A 303 18.04 -8.68 -13.10
CA LYS A 303 17.94 -7.26 -12.72
C LYS A 303 17.07 -7.03 -11.48
N SER A 304 16.24 -7.99 -11.10
CA SER A 304 15.29 -7.83 -10.01
C SER A 304 15.99 -7.91 -8.65
N VAL A 305 15.86 -6.86 -7.86
CA VAL A 305 16.35 -6.84 -6.47
C VAL A 305 15.50 -7.71 -5.54
N PHE A 306 14.37 -8.22 -6.02
CA PHE A 306 13.44 -9.07 -5.25
C PHE A 306 13.73 -10.57 -5.39
N LEU A 307 14.80 -10.94 -6.07
CA LEU A 307 15.26 -12.31 -6.29
C LEU A 307 16.73 -12.46 -5.88
N GLY A 308 17.19 -13.69 -5.69
CA GLY A 308 18.59 -14.05 -5.47
C GLY A 308 19.24 -13.43 -4.23
N ASP A 309 20.50 -13.07 -4.36
CA ASP A 309 21.35 -12.60 -3.25
C ASP A 309 20.90 -11.25 -2.68
N THR A 310 20.48 -10.33 -3.54
CA THR A 310 19.94 -9.03 -3.12
C THR A 310 18.69 -9.20 -2.26
N ARG A 311 17.84 -10.20 -2.58
CA ARG A 311 16.67 -10.50 -1.77
C ARG A 311 17.05 -11.04 -0.37
N ILE A 312 18.09 -11.85 -0.24
CA ILE A 312 18.60 -12.31 1.07
C ILE A 312 19.06 -11.11 1.90
N ALA A 313 19.84 -10.20 1.29
CA ALA A 313 20.32 -8.98 1.94
C ALA A 313 19.15 -8.05 2.33
N MET A 314 18.15 -7.91 1.46
CA MET A 314 16.93 -7.12 1.71
C MET A 314 16.16 -7.67 2.91
N ASP A 315 15.87 -8.97 2.92
CA ASP A 315 15.16 -9.60 4.03
C ASP A 315 15.91 -9.43 5.33
N TYR A 316 17.26 -9.58 5.31
CA TYR A 316 18.09 -9.37 6.49
C TYR A 316 18.03 -7.95 7.01
N ALA A 317 18.17 -6.94 6.14
CA ALA A 317 18.22 -5.54 6.54
C ALA A 317 16.84 -5.03 6.98
N PHE A 318 15.78 -5.30 6.21
CA PHE A 318 14.48 -4.69 6.41
C PHE A 318 13.55 -5.43 7.40
N THR A 319 14.05 -6.47 8.05
CA THR A 319 13.40 -7.12 9.19
C THR A 319 13.98 -6.70 10.55
N ARG A 320 14.90 -5.72 10.59
CA ARG A 320 15.45 -5.16 11.83
C ARG A 320 14.40 -4.42 12.66
N ASP A 321 14.71 -4.18 13.93
CA ASP A 321 13.77 -3.63 14.91
C ASP A 321 13.68 -2.10 14.91
N SER A 322 14.59 -1.41 14.22
CA SER A 322 14.55 0.04 14.05
C SER A 322 15.14 0.50 12.71
N ILE A 323 14.85 1.74 12.32
CA ILE A 323 15.43 2.37 11.12
C ILE A 323 16.95 2.50 11.25
N GLU A 324 17.43 2.84 12.43
CA GLU A 324 18.84 2.99 12.72
C GLU A 324 19.59 1.67 12.49
N GLN A 325 19.01 0.55 12.91
CA GLN A 325 19.56 -0.77 12.63
C GLN A 325 19.55 -1.13 11.15
N ILE A 326 18.48 -0.77 10.42
CA ILE A 326 18.40 -0.95 8.96
C ILE A 326 19.54 -0.19 8.29
N ILE A 327 19.75 1.07 8.65
CA ILE A 327 20.80 1.94 8.08
C ILE A 327 22.18 1.38 8.39
N ALA A 328 22.44 0.95 9.63
CA ALA A 328 23.73 0.37 10.03
C ALA A 328 24.05 -0.93 9.27
N VAL A 329 23.05 -1.81 9.11
CA VAL A 329 23.19 -3.05 8.33
C VAL A 329 23.50 -2.76 6.86
N LEU A 330 22.79 -1.80 6.25
CA LEU A 330 23.04 -1.41 4.86
C LEU A 330 24.43 -0.81 4.68
N GLU A 331 24.91 -0.02 5.66
CA GLU A 331 26.28 0.52 5.64
C GLU A 331 27.33 -0.60 5.70
N ASP A 332 27.17 -1.59 6.59
CA ASP A 332 28.06 -2.75 6.70
C ASP A 332 28.12 -3.55 5.38
N ILE A 333 26.96 -3.78 4.74
CA ILE A 333 26.86 -4.48 3.45
C ILE A 333 27.54 -3.65 2.34
N ALA A 334 27.25 -2.35 2.26
CA ALA A 334 27.77 -1.44 1.25
C ALA A 334 29.31 -1.34 1.31
N GLN A 335 29.87 -1.36 2.52
CA GLN A 335 31.31 -1.34 2.76
C GLN A 335 31.97 -2.72 2.73
N ARG A 336 31.18 -3.79 2.44
CA ARG A 336 31.63 -5.18 2.39
C ARG A 336 32.40 -5.59 3.66
N ARG A 337 31.90 -5.20 4.83
CA ARG A 337 32.52 -5.50 6.13
C ARG A 337 32.32 -6.96 6.50
N HIS A 338 33.09 -7.87 5.89
CA HIS A 338 32.99 -9.32 6.12
C HIS A 338 33.20 -9.70 7.59
N ASP A 339 34.04 -8.96 8.31
CA ASP A 339 34.38 -9.22 9.73
C ASP A 339 33.36 -8.62 10.72
N SER A 340 32.44 -7.79 10.27
CA SER A 340 31.36 -7.26 11.11
C SER A 340 30.39 -8.37 11.55
N PHE A 341 29.57 -8.07 12.55
CA PHE A 341 28.49 -8.99 12.94
C PHE A 341 27.54 -9.25 11.75
N THR A 342 27.19 -8.21 11.01
CA THR A 342 26.36 -8.30 9.80
C THR A 342 26.98 -9.23 8.76
N GLY A 343 28.27 -9.03 8.43
CA GLY A 343 28.96 -9.83 7.42
C GLY A 343 29.04 -11.31 7.80
N LYS A 344 29.34 -11.61 9.06
CA LYS A 344 29.41 -13.00 9.59
C LYS A 344 28.05 -13.67 9.60
N ASP A 345 27.00 -12.96 10.04
CA ASP A 345 25.64 -13.53 10.08
C ASP A 345 25.07 -13.75 8.66
N LEU A 346 25.36 -12.85 7.71
CA LEU A 346 24.99 -13.04 6.30
C LEU A 346 25.75 -14.20 5.67
N ALA A 347 27.05 -14.34 5.95
CA ALA A 347 27.83 -15.49 5.49
C ALA A 347 27.28 -16.82 6.03
N ALA A 348 26.88 -16.87 7.32
CA ALA A 348 26.20 -18.01 7.91
C ALA A 348 24.79 -18.30 7.33
N ARG A 349 24.24 -17.36 6.55
CA ARG A 349 23.00 -17.54 5.77
C ARG A 349 23.26 -17.85 4.29
N GLY A 350 24.51 -18.14 3.94
CA GLY A 350 24.93 -18.46 2.58
C GLY A 350 25.01 -17.26 1.63
N LEU A 351 25.07 -16.03 2.17
CA LEU A 351 25.24 -14.82 1.36
C LEU A 351 26.69 -14.34 1.40
N SER A 352 27.30 -14.20 0.22
CA SER A 352 28.53 -13.47 0.03
C SER A 352 28.26 -12.01 -0.29
N LEU A 353 29.01 -11.08 0.31
CA LEU A 353 28.91 -9.65 0.01
C LEU A 353 29.59 -9.35 -1.33
N THR A 354 28.93 -9.68 -2.43
CA THR A 354 29.37 -9.39 -3.79
C THR A 354 29.33 -7.90 -4.07
N GLU A 355 29.96 -7.47 -5.15
CA GLU A 355 29.92 -6.06 -5.59
C GLU A 355 28.49 -5.60 -5.89
N GLU A 356 27.69 -6.43 -6.53
CA GLU A 356 26.28 -6.15 -6.86
C GLU A 356 25.43 -5.94 -5.59
N VAL A 357 25.54 -6.81 -4.59
CA VAL A 357 24.84 -6.68 -3.32
C VAL A 357 25.31 -5.43 -2.56
N ALA A 358 26.61 -5.13 -2.60
CA ALA A 358 27.18 -3.94 -1.97
C ALA A 358 26.72 -2.63 -2.66
N GLU A 359 26.65 -2.63 -3.99
CA GLU A 359 26.13 -1.49 -4.76
C GLU A 359 24.66 -1.24 -4.43
N TRP A 360 23.82 -2.29 -4.45
CA TRP A 360 22.42 -2.19 -4.03
C TRP A 360 22.28 -1.61 -2.62
N ALA A 361 23.08 -2.09 -1.68
CA ALA A 361 23.04 -1.61 -0.30
C ALA A 361 23.48 -0.14 -0.20
N SER A 362 24.53 0.26 -0.95
CA SER A 362 25.00 1.64 -1.01
C SER A 362 23.94 2.60 -1.54
N VAL A 363 23.29 2.25 -2.66
CA VAL A 363 22.20 3.03 -3.25
C VAL A 363 21.01 3.11 -2.30
N THR A 364 20.65 2.01 -1.65
CA THR A 364 19.55 1.92 -0.70
C THR A 364 19.81 2.75 0.55
N HIS A 365 21.03 2.66 1.10
CA HIS A 365 21.49 3.46 2.24
C HIS A 365 21.39 4.97 1.93
N ALA A 366 21.99 5.42 0.81
CA ALA A 366 21.92 6.80 0.37
C ALA A 366 20.46 7.27 0.14
N THR A 367 19.63 6.39 -0.38
CA THR A 367 18.20 6.64 -0.56
C THR A 367 17.51 6.92 0.77
N LEU A 368 17.68 6.07 1.79
CA LEU A 368 17.08 6.28 3.10
C LEU A 368 17.54 7.59 3.75
N LEU A 369 18.84 7.92 3.66
CA LEU A 369 19.38 9.17 4.20
C LEU A 369 18.83 10.42 3.49
N SER A 370 18.31 10.30 2.28
CA SER A 370 17.67 11.39 1.54
C SER A 370 16.19 11.60 1.91
N ARG A 371 15.57 10.64 2.60
CA ARG A 371 14.14 10.72 2.98
C ARG A 371 13.93 11.57 4.22
N SER A 372 12.68 12.03 4.43
CA SER A 372 12.31 12.70 5.68
C SER A 372 12.51 11.75 6.87
N PRO A 373 13.30 12.14 7.89
CA PRO A 373 13.48 11.33 9.10
C PRO A 373 12.17 11.00 9.81
N ARG A 374 11.25 11.97 9.86
CA ARG A 374 9.91 11.78 10.44
C ARG A 374 9.09 10.78 9.62
N SER A 375 9.11 10.90 8.30
CA SER A 375 8.40 9.98 7.40
C SER A 375 8.92 8.54 7.52
N LEU A 376 10.24 8.36 7.62
CA LEU A 376 10.84 7.03 7.82
C LEU A 376 10.33 6.39 9.12
N LYS A 377 10.41 7.10 10.25
CA LYS A 377 9.95 6.54 11.54
C LYS A 377 8.45 6.28 11.55
N VAL A 378 7.63 7.19 11.04
CA VAL A 378 6.17 6.97 10.95
C VAL A 378 5.86 5.77 10.05
N THR A 379 6.48 5.66 8.88
CA THR A 379 6.27 4.54 7.94
C THR A 379 6.66 3.20 8.57
N PHE A 380 7.82 3.14 9.22
CA PHE A 380 8.30 1.96 9.91
C PHE A 380 7.30 1.48 10.96
N HIS A 381 6.89 2.38 11.86
CA HIS A 381 5.92 2.04 12.91
C HIS A 381 4.54 1.69 12.33
N ALA A 382 4.09 2.39 11.29
CA ALA A 382 2.80 2.13 10.65
C ALA A 382 2.74 0.74 10.01
N ILE A 383 3.78 0.30 9.30
CA ILE A 383 3.85 -1.03 8.69
C ILE A 383 3.89 -2.12 9.79
N ARG A 384 4.69 -1.94 10.86
CA ARG A 384 4.73 -2.90 11.97
C ARG A 384 3.40 -2.99 12.72
N LEU A 385 2.75 -1.86 12.97
CA LEU A 385 1.42 -1.82 13.60
C LEU A 385 0.38 -2.51 12.73
N ALA A 386 0.40 -2.25 11.42
CA ALA A 386 -0.55 -2.80 10.46
C ALA A 386 -0.53 -4.34 10.40
N HIS A 387 0.60 -4.97 10.73
CA HIS A 387 0.71 -6.42 10.84
C HIS A 387 -0.29 -7.03 11.84
N HIS A 388 -0.64 -6.27 12.89
CA HIS A 388 -1.55 -6.69 13.94
C HIS A 388 -2.97 -6.11 13.79
N GLN A 389 -3.23 -5.33 12.73
CA GLN A 389 -4.49 -4.67 12.49
C GLN A 389 -5.36 -5.41 11.46
N THR A 390 -6.67 -5.32 11.63
CA THR A 390 -7.62 -5.57 10.55
C THR A 390 -7.52 -4.46 9.50
N TYR A 391 -8.06 -4.69 8.31
CA TYR A 391 -8.09 -3.64 7.29
C TYR A 391 -8.81 -2.37 7.77
N GLU A 392 -9.94 -2.53 8.46
CA GLU A 392 -10.73 -1.42 9.02
C GLU A 392 -9.93 -0.62 10.07
N GLU A 393 -9.27 -1.31 11.01
CA GLU A 393 -8.40 -0.67 12.01
C GLU A 393 -7.23 0.09 11.35
N ASN A 394 -6.68 -0.49 10.27
CA ASN A 394 -5.62 0.15 9.50
C ASN A 394 -6.12 1.41 8.78
N MET A 395 -7.30 1.38 8.16
CA MET A 395 -7.89 2.57 7.53
C MET A 395 -8.13 3.70 8.55
N HIS A 396 -8.58 3.37 9.77
CA HIS A 396 -8.68 4.35 10.84
C HIS A 396 -7.30 4.88 11.30
N THR A 397 -6.27 4.06 11.26
CA THR A 397 -4.90 4.52 11.50
C THR A 397 -4.43 5.44 10.39
N ASN A 398 -4.70 5.09 9.13
CA ASN A 398 -4.32 5.90 7.98
C ASN A 398 -4.93 7.32 8.07
N ILE A 399 -6.23 7.47 8.31
CA ILE A 399 -6.82 8.82 8.41
C ILE A 399 -6.22 9.65 9.55
N ARG A 400 -5.87 9.03 10.68
CA ARG A 400 -5.19 9.72 11.79
C ARG A 400 -3.79 10.20 11.40
N LEU A 401 -3.02 9.35 10.74
CA LEU A 401 -1.67 9.70 10.25
C LEU A 401 -1.74 10.81 9.19
N SER A 402 -2.65 10.69 8.22
CA SER A 402 -2.86 11.71 7.18
C SER A 402 -3.21 13.06 7.79
N THR A 403 -4.08 13.07 8.80
CA THR A 403 -4.43 14.28 9.55
C THR A 403 -3.21 14.88 10.25
N ALA A 404 -2.32 14.02 10.84
CA ALA A 404 -1.12 14.49 11.50
C ALA A 404 -0.14 15.15 10.53
N PHE A 405 0.04 14.57 9.34
CA PHE A 405 0.91 15.15 8.32
C PHE A 405 0.36 16.46 7.71
N CYS A 406 -0.96 16.64 7.70
CA CYS A 406 -1.59 17.91 7.31
C CYS A 406 -1.53 18.98 8.42
N ASP A 407 -1.19 18.60 9.64
CA ASP A 407 -1.07 19.52 10.77
C ASP A 407 0.33 20.14 10.83
N LEU A 408 0.47 21.35 10.27
CA LEU A 408 1.73 22.06 10.19
C LEU A 408 2.34 22.44 11.56
N SER A 409 1.59 22.28 12.67
CA SER A 409 2.12 22.47 14.03
C SER A 409 2.89 21.24 14.53
N ILE A 410 2.60 20.07 13.98
CA ILE A 410 3.34 18.83 14.25
C ILE A 410 4.63 18.82 13.41
N GLY A 411 4.54 19.21 12.13
CA GLY A 411 5.69 19.27 11.26
C GLY A 411 5.32 19.68 9.84
N ARG A 412 6.32 20.15 9.09
CA ARG A 412 6.12 20.66 7.73
C ARG A 412 6.68 19.75 6.63
N ASP A 413 7.10 18.52 6.96
CA ASP A 413 7.80 17.65 6.01
C ASP A 413 7.00 17.39 4.74
N PHE A 414 5.71 17.11 4.88
CA PHE A 414 4.84 16.89 3.71
C PHE A 414 4.76 18.14 2.82
N HIS A 415 4.60 19.32 3.39
CA HIS A 415 4.62 20.56 2.64
C HIS A 415 6.00 20.80 2.00
N THR A 416 7.08 20.66 2.79
CA THR A 416 8.46 20.86 2.33
C THR A 416 8.82 19.92 1.18
N GLY A 417 8.52 18.63 1.32
CA GLY A 417 8.82 17.61 0.32
C GLY A 417 8.05 17.83 -0.99
N VAL A 418 6.74 18.05 -0.91
CA VAL A 418 5.92 18.32 -2.10
C VAL A 418 6.38 19.57 -2.83
N MET A 419 6.63 20.68 -2.10
CA MET A 419 7.10 21.92 -2.68
C MET A 419 8.52 21.79 -3.27
N HIS A 420 9.37 20.91 -2.74
CA HIS A 420 10.68 20.62 -3.30
C HIS A 420 10.59 19.80 -4.59
N VAL A 421 9.84 18.69 -4.57
CA VAL A 421 9.81 17.70 -5.66
C VAL A 421 8.98 18.19 -6.85
N LEU A 422 7.81 18.80 -6.58
CA LEU A 422 6.85 19.20 -7.60
C LEU A 422 6.81 20.71 -7.86
N GLY A 423 7.20 21.51 -6.88
CA GLY A 423 7.26 22.96 -7.00
C GLY A 423 8.41 23.43 -7.88
N LYS A 424 8.28 24.66 -8.34
CA LYS A 424 9.36 25.37 -9.03
C LYS A 424 10.05 26.33 -8.07
N ASP A 425 11.34 26.50 -8.25
CA ASP A 425 12.08 27.52 -7.55
C ASP A 425 11.53 28.91 -7.94
N PRO A 426 11.16 29.77 -6.98
CA PRO A 426 10.51 31.04 -7.28
C PRO A 426 11.40 32.03 -8.00
N VAL A 427 12.74 31.87 -7.91
CA VAL A 427 13.70 32.76 -8.54
C VAL A 427 14.08 32.29 -9.94
N THR A 428 14.38 30.99 -10.08
CA THR A 428 14.87 30.42 -11.35
C THR A 428 13.76 29.87 -12.24
N GLY A 429 12.56 29.60 -11.69
CA GLY A 429 11.47 28.94 -12.39
C GLY A 429 11.72 27.45 -12.70
N GLN A 430 12.88 26.92 -12.32
CA GLN A 430 13.28 25.52 -12.56
C GLN A 430 12.82 24.61 -11.43
N ARG A 431 12.77 23.30 -11.70
CA ARG A 431 12.56 22.30 -10.65
C ARG A 431 13.76 22.28 -9.71
N ARG A 432 13.49 22.17 -8.41
CA ARG A 432 14.53 22.03 -7.41
C ARG A 432 15.22 20.66 -7.54
N THR A 433 16.50 20.62 -7.22
CA THR A 433 17.32 19.41 -7.24
C THR A 433 17.88 19.15 -5.83
N GLY A 434 18.37 17.93 -5.60
CA GLY A 434 18.94 17.53 -4.32
C GLY A 434 17.91 17.04 -3.31
N VAL A 435 18.31 17.01 -2.05
CA VAL A 435 17.47 16.56 -0.93
C VAL A 435 16.64 17.73 -0.40
N PRO A 436 15.34 17.53 -0.09
CA PRO A 436 14.56 18.55 0.58
C PRO A 436 15.17 18.96 1.93
N ASN A 437 14.97 20.20 2.33
CA ASN A 437 15.45 20.68 3.63
C ASN A 437 14.52 20.20 4.75
N TRP A 438 14.75 18.95 5.18
CA TRP A 438 13.96 18.33 6.26
C TRP A 438 14.21 19.02 7.61
N GLU A 439 13.18 19.11 8.43
CA GLU A 439 13.27 19.66 9.78
C GLU A 439 12.49 18.80 10.79
N PRO A 440 13.19 18.03 11.65
CA PRO A 440 14.64 17.87 11.75
C PRO A 440 15.25 17.13 10.55
N SER A 441 16.56 17.41 10.30
CA SER A 441 17.29 16.86 9.15
C SER A 441 17.92 15.50 9.40
N ARG A 442 18.03 15.10 10.67
CA ARG A 442 18.70 13.88 11.10
C ARG A 442 17.71 12.92 11.79
N LEU A 443 17.92 11.63 11.59
CA LEU A 443 17.05 10.59 12.17
C LEU A 443 17.09 10.59 13.71
N GLU A 444 18.27 10.83 14.29
CA GLU A 444 18.50 10.85 15.73
C GLU A 444 17.76 11.99 16.43
N ASP A 445 17.45 13.05 15.71
CA ASP A 445 16.71 14.20 16.24
C ASP A 445 15.19 13.97 16.27
N VAL A 446 14.71 12.85 15.73
CA VAL A 446 13.31 12.41 15.81
C VAL A 446 13.18 11.31 16.86
N SER A 447 12.75 11.66 18.07
CA SER A 447 12.58 10.66 19.13
C SER A 447 11.34 9.77 18.91
N ASP A 448 11.42 8.53 19.38
CA ASP A 448 10.28 7.61 19.34
C ASP A 448 9.13 8.11 20.21
N ASP A 449 9.41 8.80 21.32
CA ASP A 449 8.39 9.46 22.16
C ASP A 449 7.60 10.52 21.38
N TYR A 450 8.30 11.32 20.56
CA TYR A 450 7.63 12.27 19.66
C TYR A 450 6.72 11.55 18.67
N ILE A 451 7.20 10.49 18.02
CA ILE A 451 6.41 9.71 17.06
C ILE A 451 5.19 9.08 17.74
N GLN A 452 5.37 8.46 18.91
CA GLN A 452 4.26 7.87 19.65
C GLN A 452 3.26 8.94 20.09
N THR A 453 3.71 10.07 20.61
CA THR A 453 2.83 11.13 21.09
C THR A 453 1.97 11.73 19.98
N PHE A 454 2.56 12.06 18.84
CA PHE A 454 1.87 12.85 17.81
C PHE A 454 1.22 12.00 16.70
N PHE A 455 1.65 10.76 16.49
CA PHE A 455 1.16 9.93 15.41
C PHE A 455 0.38 8.68 15.88
N PHE A 456 0.79 8.02 16.95
CA PHE A 456 0.23 6.72 17.37
C PHE A 456 -0.41 6.69 18.74
N GLY A 457 0.00 7.56 19.69
CA GLY A 457 -0.42 7.54 21.09
C GLY A 457 -1.85 7.99 21.37
N GLU A 458 -2.28 7.83 22.62
CA GLU A 458 -3.63 8.22 23.08
C GLU A 458 -3.89 9.73 22.96
N ALA A 459 -2.88 10.58 23.18
CA ALA A 459 -2.98 12.02 22.94
C ALA A 459 -3.29 12.32 21.47
N SER A 460 -2.68 11.57 20.54
CA SER A 460 -3.00 11.62 19.12
C SER A 460 -4.45 11.21 18.84
N LYS A 461 -4.96 10.17 19.50
CA LYS A 461 -6.35 9.71 19.35
C LYS A 461 -7.34 10.74 19.90
N ALA A 462 -7.07 11.30 21.09
CA ALA A 462 -7.92 12.32 21.70
C ALA A 462 -7.97 13.61 20.89
N HIS A 463 -6.84 14.02 20.32
CA HIS A 463 -6.72 15.20 19.47
C HIS A 463 -7.53 15.10 18.17
N ARG A 464 -7.72 13.87 17.68
CA ARG A 464 -8.38 13.53 16.42
C ARG A 464 -9.66 12.73 16.61
N ALA A 465 -10.22 12.70 17.82
CA ALA A 465 -11.42 11.91 18.14
C ALA A 465 -12.66 12.31 17.31
N GLY A 466 -12.67 13.51 16.71
CA GLY A 466 -13.70 13.95 15.77
C GLY A 466 -13.53 13.42 14.35
N MET A 467 -12.40 12.80 14.02
CA MET A 467 -12.10 12.27 12.68
C MET A 467 -12.22 10.76 12.67
N GLN A 468 -13.45 10.27 12.64
CA GLN A 468 -13.73 8.87 12.33
C GLN A 468 -14.00 8.75 10.83
N LEU A 469 -13.40 7.71 10.22
CA LEU A 469 -13.75 7.35 8.86
C LEU A 469 -15.23 6.92 8.87
N GLU A 470 -16.08 7.69 8.19
CA GLU A 470 -17.45 7.26 7.95
C GLU A 470 -17.42 6.10 6.97
N VAL A 471 -17.53 4.89 7.50
CA VAL A 471 -17.59 3.67 6.69
C VAL A 471 -18.89 3.68 5.90
N PRO A 472 -18.85 3.63 4.55
CA PRO A 472 -20.05 3.64 3.74
C PRO A 472 -20.95 2.46 4.13
N LYS A 473 -22.23 2.73 4.32
CA LYS A 473 -23.24 1.67 4.36
C LYS A 473 -23.35 1.11 2.93
N LEU A 474 -22.70 0.01 2.67
CA LEU A 474 -22.91 -0.72 1.42
C LEU A 474 -24.38 -1.13 1.38
N SER A 475 -25.11 -0.58 0.42
CA SER A 475 -26.59 -0.50 0.39
C SER A 475 -27.31 -1.85 0.36
N ASN A 476 -26.61 -2.97 0.22
CA ASN A 476 -27.20 -4.30 0.06
C ASN A 476 -26.60 -5.39 0.96
N VAL A 477 -25.89 -5.03 2.03
CA VAL A 477 -25.41 -6.01 3.01
C VAL A 477 -26.07 -5.75 4.35
N PRO A 478 -26.89 -6.68 4.87
CA PRO A 478 -27.37 -6.60 6.24
C PRO A 478 -26.18 -6.64 7.19
N HIS A 479 -25.80 -5.49 7.75
CA HIS A 479 -24.87 -5.46 8.88
C HIS A 479 -25.62 -5.93 10.13
N THR A 480 -25.72 -7.23 10.31
CA THR A 480 -26.15 -7.75 11.60
C THR A 480 -24.96 -7.67 12.56
N GLY A 481 -25.18 -7.29 13.81
CA GLY A 481 -24.13 -7.27 14.84
C GLY A 481 -23.38 -8.61 14.94
N LYS A 482 -24.06 -9.72 14.60
CA LYS A 482 -23.49 -11.08 14.53
C LYS A 482 -22.41 -11.23 13.46
N ASP A 483 -22.53 -10.55 12.31
CA ASP A 483 -21.51 -10.61 11.25
C ASP A 483 -20.23 -9.88 11.67
N ARG A 484 -20.36 -8.83 12.47
CA ARG A 484 -19.21 -8.07 13.01
C ARG A 484 -18.46 -8.90 14.07
N GLU A 485 -19.17 -9.61 14.93
CA GLU A 485 -18.56 -10.49 15.94
C GLU A 485 -17.93 -11.74 15.32
N ALA A 486 -18.63 -12.40 14.41
CA ALA A 486 -18.11 -13.56 13.68
C ALA A 486 -16.87 -13.20 12.84
N ARG A 487 -16.82 -11.99 12.29
CA ARG A 487 -15.66 -11.46 11.59
C ARG A 487 -14.50 -11.19 12.54
N LYS A 488 -14.74 -10.52 13.69
CA LYS A 488 -13.72 -10.30 14.73
C LYS A 488 -13.17 -11.62 15.27
N GLU A 489 -14.04 -12.61 15.49
CA GLU A 489 -13.63 -13.94 15.94
C GLU A 489 -12.80 -14.69 14.89
N ARG A 490 -13.18 -14.60 13.61
CA ARG A 490 -12.40 -15.17 12.49
C ARG A 490 -11.05 -14.48 12.32
N GLU A 491 -11.01 -13.15 12.42
CA GLU A 491 -9.79 -12.35 12.36
C GLU A 491 -8.91 -12.59 13.60
N ALA A 492 -9.52 -12.78 14.79
CA ALA A 492 -8.80 -13.15 16.01
C ALA A 492 -8.19 -14.57 15.93
N LYS A 493 -8.88 -15.52 15.31
CA LYS A 493 -8.34 -16.87 15.04
C LYS A 493 -7.17 -16.80 14.07
N LEU A 494 -7.21 -15.93 13.07
CA LEU A 494 -6.10 -15.69 12.14
C LEU A 494 -4.89 -15.02 12.82
N ARG A 495 -5.10 -14.22 13.88
CA ARG A 495 -4.01 -13.62 14.69
C ARG A 495 -3.18 -14.66 15.47
N GLY A 496 -3.71 -15.86 15.71
CA GLY A 496 -3.03 -16.93 16.44
C GLY A 496 -2.15 -17.85 15.57
N VAL A 497 -2.17 -17.71 14.25
CA VAL A 497 -1.59 -18.65 13.29
C VAL A 497 -0.46 -18.02 12.46
N GLY A 498 0.52 -17.37 13.14
CA GLY A 498 1.67 -16.77 12.44
C GLY A 498 1.36 -15.41 11.77
N PRO A 499 2.26 -14.88 10.93
CA PRO A 499 2.05 -13.58 10.29
C PRO A 499 0.71 -13.57 9.57
N LEU A 500 -0.11 -12.55 9.90
CA LEU A 500 -1.40 -12.37 9.25
C LEU A 500 -1.14 -12.22 7.75
N ARG A 501 -1.52 -13.22 6.99
CA ARG A 501 -1.44 -13.15 5.53
C ARG A 501 -2.26 -11.95 5.07
N TRP A 502 -1.80 -11.24 4.06
CA TRP A 502 -2.64 -10.36 3.27
C TRP A 502 -3.91 -11.16 2.97
N ASN A 503 -5.06 -10.63 3.40
CA ASN A 503 -6.32 -11.38 3.45
C ASN A 503 -6.35 -12.48 2.36
N PRO A 504 -6.28 -13.77 2.68
CA PRO A 504 -6.14 -14.83 1.69
C PRO A 504 -7.21 -14.75 0.59
N LYS A 505 -8.37 -14.16 0.89
CA LYS A 505 -9.43 -13.91 -0.10
C LYS A 505 -9.08 -12.82 -1.12
N PHE A 506 -8.18 -11.89 -0.80
CA PHE A 506 -7.78 -10.80 -1.72
C PHE A 506 -6.52 -11.11 -2.51
N ASN A 507 -5.70 -12.03 -2.03
CA ASN A 507 -4.45 -12.38 -2.71
C ASN A 507 -4.41 -13.84 -3.20
N VAL A 508 -5.55 -14.51 -3.22
CA VAL A 508 -5.68 -15.90 -3.69
C VAL A 508 -5.20 -16.10 -5.12
N HIS A 509 -5.24 -15.05 -5.94
CA HIS A 509 -4.79 -15.09 -7.33
C HIS A 509 -3.35 -14.60 -7.54
N ALA A 510 -2.62 -14.23 -6.49
CA ALA A 510 -1.20 -13.92 -6.59
C ALA A 510 -0.34 -15.20 -6.70
N LEU A 511 0.96 -15.03 -6.88
CA LEU A 511 1.91 -16.12 -6.73
C LEU A 511 1.96 -16.62 -5.28
N PRO A 512 2.37 -17.88 -5.02
CA PRO A 512 2.44 -18.43 -3.67
C PRO A 512 3.28 -17.56 -2.74
N SER A 513 2.85 -17.39 -1.50
CA SER A 513 3.66 -16.71 -0.49
C SER A 513 4.76 -17.63 0.04
N GLU A 514 5.89 -17.07 0.48
CA GLU A 514 6.99 -17.86 1.04
C GLU A 514 6.56 -18.62 2.31
N ALA A 515 5.61 -18.08 3.08
CA ALA A 515 5.02 -18.80 4.21
C ALA A 515 4.24 -20.05 3.78
N GLU A 516 3.56 -19.99 2.64
CA GLU A 516 2.85 -21.13 2.06
C GLU A 516 3.83 -22.16 1.50
N LEU A 517 4.89 -21.70 0.81
CA LEU A 517 5.98 -22.57 0.34
C LEU A 517 6.64 -23.31 1.51
N ALA A 518 6.94 -22.60 2.59
CA ALA A 518 7.51 -23.20 3.79
C ALA A 518 6.57 -24.23 4.42
N ALA A 519 5.30 -23.92 4.56
CA ALA A 519 4.32 -24.84 5.14
C ALA A 519 4.13 -26.12 4.31
N LEU A 520 4.14 -25.99 2.98
CA LEU A 520 4.08 -27.15 2.06
C LEU A 520 5.36 -28.00 2.14
N HIS A 521 6.52 -27.35 2.14
CA HIS A 521 7.81 -28.05 2.25
C HIS A 521 7.95 -28.78 3.58
N GLU A 522 7.50 -28.19 4.68
CA GLU A 522 7.62 -28.75 6.04
C GLU A 522 6.50 -29.73 6.41
N GLY A 523 5.54 -29.97 5.52
CA GLY A 523 4.41 -30.88 5.74
C GLY A 523 3.33 -30.36 6.71
N SER A 524 3.37 -29.06 7.05
CA SER A 524 2.39 -28.42 7.93
C SER A 524 1.18 -27.83 7.19
N HIS A 525 1.23 -27.77 5.85
CA HIS A 525 0.12 -27.31 5.03
C HIS A 525 -0.96 -28.40 4.87
N PRO A 526 -2.26 -28.05 4.93
CA PRO A 526 -3.33 -29.05 4.78
C PRO A 526 -3.25 -29.90 3.50
N ALA A 527 -2.69 -29.34 2.43
CA ALA A 527 -2.52 -30.03 1.14
C ALA A 527 -1.29 -30.97 1.08
N SER A 528 -0.38 -30.90 2.05
CA SER A 528 0.86 -31.72 2.05
C SER A 528 0.66 -33.13 2.62
N GLY A 529 -0.49 -33.45 3.21
CA GLY A 529 -0.76 -34.75 3.80
C GLY A 529 0.19 -35.13 4.94
N SER A 530 0.82 -34.15 5.60
CA SER A 530 1.84 -34.29 6.65
C SER A 530 3.19 -34.87 6.17
N TYR A 531 3.45 -34.82 4.88
CA TYR A 531 4.73 -35.21 4.29
C TYR A 531 5.63 -33.98 4.05
N VAL A 532 6.92 -34.14 4.33
CA VAL A 532 7.96 -33.21 3.89
C VAL A 532 8.22 -33.48 2.41
N LEU A 533 8.07 -32.46 1.57
CA LEU A 533 8.29 -32.60 0.13
C LEU A 533 9.75 -32.28 -0.22
N GLU A 534 10.36 -33.13 -1.00
CA GLU A 534 11.67 -32.84 -1.60
C GLU A 534 11.57 -31.64 -2.57
N PRO A 535 12.66 -30.88 -2.80
CA PRO A 535 12.63 -29.65 -3.61
C PRO A 535 11.94 -29.79 -4.98
N ASN A 536 12.23 -30.86 -5.71
CA ASN A 536 11.60 -31.10 -7.02
C ASN A 536 10.12 -31.47 -6.89
N GLU A 537 9.76 -32.24 -5.86
CA GLU A 537 8.37 -32.60 -5.58
C GLU A 537 7.56 -31.39 -5.17
N LEU A 538 8.18 -30.47 -4.39
CA LEU A 538 7.56 -29.21 -3.99
C LEU A 538 7.25 -28.36 -5.22
N LEU A 539 8.22 -28.19 -6.13
CA LEU A 539 8.06 -27.40 -7.36
C LEU A 539 6.89 -27.93 -8.21
N ASP A 540 6.86 -29.25 -8.45
CA ASP A 540 5.82 -29.86 -9.29
C ASP A 540 4.46 -29.86 -8.59
N THR A 541 4.41 -30.02 -7.28
CA THR A 541 3.16 -30.01 -6.50
C THR A 541 2.53 -28.62 -6.51
N ILE A 542 3.34 -27.57 -6.29
CA ILE A 542 2.86 -26.20 -6.29
C ILE A 542 2.44 -25.76 -7.70
N ASP A 543 3.22 -26.08 -8.71
CA ASP A 543 2.90 -25.76 -10.10
C ASP A 543 1.56 -26.35 -10.53
N LYS A 544 1.28 -27.60 -10.16
CA LYS A 544 -0.02 -28.25 -10.37
C LYS A 544 -1.13 -27.60 -9.54
N TYR A 545 -0.87 -27.29 -8.25
CA TYR A 545 -1.86 -26.67 -7.38
C TYR A 545 -2.28 -25.29 -7.88
N TYR A 546 -1.34 -24.54 -8.44
CA TYR A 546 -1.59 -23.25 -9.09
C TYR A 546 -1.98 -23.38 -10.57
N GLN A 547 -2.31 -24.59 -11.05
CA GLN A 547 -2.77 -24.86 -12.43
C GLN A 547 -1.79 -24.34 -13.48
N HIS A 548 -0.49 -24.53 -13.24
CA HIS A 548 0.59 -24.08 -14.13
C HIS A 548 0.59 -22.56 -14.38
N LYS A 549 0.19 -21.80 -13.35
CA LYS A 549 0.15 -20.34 -13.43
C LYS A 549 1.55 -19.80 -13.78
N PRO A 550 1.66 -18.91 -14.80
CA PRO A 550 2.92 -18.25 -15.14
C PRO A 550 3.61 -17.64 -13.91
N GLY A 551 4.96 -17.74 -13.83
CA GLY A 551 5.76 -17.18 -12.73
C GLY A 551 5.85 -18.03 -11.44
N VAL A 552 5.00 -19.03 -11.26
CA VAL A 552 5.04 -19.90 -10.07
C VAL A 552 6.38 -20.62 -9.99
N ARG A 553 6.84 -21.25 -11.07
CA ARG A 553 8.10 -21.99 -11.09
C ARG A 553 9.30 -21.10 -10.75
N VAL A 554 9.34 -19.88 -11.27
CA VAL A 554 10.43 -18.93 -11.00
C VAL A 554 10.46 -18.56 -9.51
N LYS A 555 9.31 -18.24 -8.92
CA LYS A 555 9.22 -17.88 -7.49
C LYS A 555 9.60 -19.04 -6.57
N VAL A 556 9.12 -20.24 -6.87
CA VAL A 556 9.43 -21.43 -6.07
C VAL A 556 10.91 -21.78 -6.16
N GLN A 557 11.49 -21.76 -7.38
CA GLN A 557 12.90 -22.05 -7.59
C GLN A 557 13.80 -21.05 -6.85
N ASP A 558 13.54 -19.75 -6.96
CA ASP A 558 14.30 -18.72 -6.24
C ASP A 558 14.24 -18.94 -4.71
N TRP A 559 13.05 -19.24 -4.18
CA TRP A 559 12.89 -19.54 -2.75
C TRP A 559 13.68 -20.78 -2.32
N LEU A 560 13.66 -21.85 -3.11
CA LEU A 560 14.43 -23.07 -2.86
C LEU A 560 15.92 -22.79 -2.90
N ASP A 561 16.41 -22.07 -3.90
CA ASP A 561 17.83 -21.75 -4.07
C ASP A 561 18.36 -20.94 -2.89
N ARG A 562 17.61 -19.93 -2.42
CA ARG A 562 17.95 -19.13 -1.23
C ARG A 562 18.00 -20.00 0.03
N ARG A 563 17.06 -20.91 0.21
CA ARG A 563 17.00 -21.81 1.37
C ARG A 563 18.14 -22.87 1.37
N GLN A 564 18.47 -23.44 0.22
CA GLN A 564 19.57 -24.38 0.08
C GLN A 564 20.94 -23.75 0.40
N ARG A 565 21.15 -22.49 0.02
CA ARG A 565 22.37 -21.75 0.36
C ARG A 565 22.50 -21.58 1.86
N ALA A 566 21.42 -21.19 2.55
CA ALA A 566 21.42 -21.07 4.00
C ALA A 566 21.65 -22.39 4.74
N GLN A 567 21.34 -23.55 4.14
CA GLN A 567 21.60 -24.87 4.74
C GLN A 567 23.05 -25.36 4.50
N LYS A 568 23.71 -24.88 3.45
CA LYS A 568 25.08 -25.28 3.09
C LYS A 568 26.16 -24.42 3.78
N ALA A 569 25.79 -23.25 4.31
CA ALA A 569 26.66 -22.32 5.01
C ALA A 569 26.81 -22.67 6.48
#